data_28cd1d3a66f3071bbd810d919cb98544
#
_entry.id   28cd1d3a66f3071bbd810d919cb98544
#
_cell.length_a   1.000
_cell.length_b   1.000
_cell.length_c   1.000
_cell.angle_alpha   90.00
_cell.angle_beta   90.00
_cell.angle_gamma   90.00
#
_symmetry.space_group_name_H-M   'P 1'
#
loop_
_entity.id
_entity.type
_entity.pdbx_description
1 polymer ?
#
loop_
_entity_poly.entity_id
_entity_poly.type
_entity_poly.pdbx_seq_one_letter_code
_entity_poly.pdbx_strand_id
1 'polypeptide(L)'
;AGRVSVTLCCGMMLVSCVVLFFFRNSFGKVYSSDPEVIAAASEVVPQLAPYLVAFGMTMSFRGTIGGCGKQVVSAKLGLFTWYIVGLPLGALFCFVWGFGLQGLWSGLVVGSWFQICCFTYWLGRRLDWAGESKRARSRALKQKPKE
;
A
#
# COMPACT_ATOMS: atom_id res chain seq x y z
N ALA A 1 9.90 -10.75 13.49
CA ALA A 1 9.89 -10.75 12.01
C ALA A 1 9.02 -9.62 11.45
N GLY A 2 7.70 -9.54 11.75
CA GLY A 2 6.78 -8.54 11.16
C GLY A 2 7.18 -7.07 11.40
N ARG A 3 7.64 -6.72 12.60
CA ARG A 3 8.10 -5.35 12.92
C ARG A 3 9.31 -4.93 12.09
N VAL A 4 10.27 -5.84 11.90
CA VAL A 4 11.46 -5.58 11.08
C VAL A 4 11.08 -5.40 9.60
N SER A 5 10.17 -6.22 9.08
CA SER A 5 9.66 -6.09 7.72
C SER A 5 8.99 -4.74 7.48
N VAL A 6 8.12 -4.31 8.40
CA VAL A 6 7.46 -2.98 8.30
C VAL A 6 8.50 -1.86 8.32
N THR A 7 9.48 -1.91 9.24
CA THR A 7 10.53 -0.88 9.35
C THR A 7 11.37 -0.79 8.08
N LEU A 8 11.79 -1.93 7.52
CA LEU A 8 12.56 -1.97 6.28
C LEU A 8 11.76 -1.43 5.09
N CYS A 9 10.51 -1.86 4.94
CA CYS A 9 9.65 -1.35 3.86
C CYS A 9 9.40 0.15 3.99
N CYS A 10 9.12 0.65 5.20
CA CYS A 10 8.98 2.09 5.43
C CYS A 10 10.27 2.85 5.10
N GLY A 11 11.43 2.34 5.49
CA GLY A 11 12.72 2.93 5.17
C GLY A 11 12.97 3.02 3.67
N MET A 12 12.76 1.94 2.92
CA MET A 12 12.88 1.94 1.46
C MET A 12 11.90 2.89 0.78
N MET A 13 10.64 2.95 1.26
CA MET A 13 9.66 3.88 0.70
C MET A 13 9.97 5.33 0.99
N LEU A 14 10.53 5.65 2.17
CA LEU A 14 11.02 6.99 2.48
C LEU A 14 12.16 7.41 1.55
N VAL A 15 13.13 6.52 1.31
CA VAL A 15 14.20 6.79 0.33
C VAL A 15 13.62 7.04 -1.06
N SER A 16 12.66 6.23 -1.50
CA SER A 16 11.97 6.43 -2.78
C SER A 16 11.24 7.76 -2.85
N CYS A 17 10.58 8.18 -1.75
CA CYS A 17 9.93 9.49 -1.66
C CYS A 17 10.92 10.64 -1.81
N VAL A 18 12.07 10.55 -1.14
CA VAL A 18 13.14 11.57 -1.23
C VAL A 18 13.66 11.67 -2.66
N VAL A 19 13.95 10.54 -3.31
CA VAL A 19 14.39 10.49 -4.71
C VAL A 19 13.34 11.12 -5.63
N LEU A 20 12.08 10.73 -5.52
CA LEU A 20 11.01 11.30 -6.34
C LEU A 20 10.84 12.80 -6.11
N PHE A 21 10.97 13.27 -4.87
CA PHE A 21 10.85 14.69 -4.56
C PHE A 21 11.98 15.52 -5.22
N PHE A 22 13.21 15.04 -5.18
CA PHE A 22 14.36 15.71 -5.85
C PHE A 22 14.21 15.68 -7.37
N PHE A 23 13.74 14.59 -7.94
CA PHE A 23 13.60 14.41 -9.38
C PHE A 23 12.24 14.79 -9.94
N ARG A 24 11.35 15.38 -9.15
CA ARG A 24 9.96 15.68 -9.55
C ARG A 24 9.82 16.44 -10.87
N ASN A 25 10.69 17.42 -11.10
CA ASN A 25 10.67 18.25 -12.32
C ASN A 25 11.24 17.52 -13.55
N SER A 26 12.05 16.48 -13.33
CA SER A 26 12.66 15.67 -14.39
C SER A 26 11.85 14.42 -14.71
N PHE A 27 10.99 13.98 -13.76
CA PHE A 27 10.24 12.73 -13.88
C PHE A 27 9.27 12.77 -15.07
N GLY A 28 8.55 13.88 -15.26
CA GLY A 28 7.65 14.05 -16.40
C GLY A 28 8.35 14.03 -17.76
N LYS A 29 9.59 14.55 -17.84
CA LYS A 29 10.39 14.60 -19.07
C LYS A 29 10.81 13.22 -19.59
N VAL A 30 10.84 12.21 -18.73
CA VAL A 30 11.17 10.83 -19.11
C VAL A 30 10.03 10.18 -19.91
N TYR A 31 8.79 10.60 -19.65
CA TYR A 31 7.60 9.99 -20.23
C TYR A 31 6.99 10.80 -21.38
N SER A 32 7.18 12.12 -21.38
CA SER A 32 6.60 12.99 -22.40
C SER A 32 7.49 14.21 -22.64
N SER A 33 7.45 14.71 -23.90
CA SER A 33 8.03 16.00 -24.28
C SER A 33 7.00 17.14 -24.22
N ASP A 34 5.75 16.82 -23.92
CA ASP A 34 4.66 17.79 -23.84
C ASP A 34 4.72 18.55 -22.51
N PRO A 35 4.82 19.90 -22.54
CA PRO A 35 4.90 20.72 -21.33
C PRO A 35 3.69 20.59 -20.41
N GLU A 36 2.48 20.38 -20.95
CA GLU A 36 1.26 20.23 -20.15
C GLU A 36 1.29 18.91 -19.37
N VAL A 37 1.74 17.83 -20.00
CA VAL A 37 1.89 16.52 -19.34
C VAL A 37 2.97 16.57 -18.25
N ILE A 38 4.08 17.25 -18.51
CA ILE A 38 5.17 17.42 -17.54
C ILE A 38 4.67 18.22 -16.33
N ALA A 39 3.93 19.31 -16.55
CA ALA A 39 3.36 20.11 -15.47
C ALA A 39 2.38 19.28 -14.62
N ALA A 40 1.41 18.61 -15.24
CA ALA A 40 0.45 17.76 -14.55
C ALA A 40 1.14 16.64 -13.74
N ALA A 41 2.19 16.01 -14.29
CA ALA A 41 2.98 15.01 -13.56
C ALA A 41 3.67 15.60 -12.33
N SER A 42 4.27 16.80 -12.44
CA SER A 42 4.98 17.45 -11.33
C SER A 42 4.05 17.82 -10.17
N GLU A 43 2.79 18.14 -10.45
CA GLU A 43 1.77 18.44 -9.44
C GLU A 43 1.30 17.21 -8.65
N VAL A 44 1.35 16.02 -9.25
CA VAL A 44 0.94 14.77 -8.61
C VAL A 44 2.04 14.17 -7.73
N VAL A 45 3.31 14.44 -8.04
CA VAL A 45 4.46 13.85 -7.31
C VAL A 45 4.40 14.07 -5.78
N PRO A 46 4.01 15.24 -5.23
CA PRO A 46 3.88 15.42 -3.79
C PRO A 46 2.88 14.45 -3.13
N GLN A 47 1.84 14.05 -3.87
CA GLN A 47 0.83 13.10 -3.36
C GLN A 47 1.32 11.65 -3.41
N LEU A 48 2.32 11.35 -4.24
CA LEU A 48 2.93 10.03 -4.28
C LEU A 48 3.68 9.70 -2.98
N ALA A 49 4.22 10.68 -2.26
CA ALA A 49 4.96 10.45 -1.03
C ALA A 49 4.10 9.75 0.05
N PRO A 50 2.95 10.31 0.49
CA PRO A 50 2.09 9.64 1.46
C PRO A 50 1.49 8.34 0.92
N TYR A 51 1.27 8.23 -0.39
CA TYR A 51 0.82 7.00 -1.02
C TYR A 51 1.86 5.89 -0.93
N LEU A 52 3.13 6.16 -1.28
CA LEU A 52 4.20 5.18 -1.26
C LEU A 52 4.46 4.64 0.15
N VAL A 53 4.43 5.50 1.18
CA VAL A 53 4.57 5.07 2.57
C VAL A 53 3.43 4.11 2.94
N ALA A 54 2.18 4.49 2.63
CA ALA A 54 1.02 3.65 2.87
C ALA A 54 1.09 2.33 2.08
N PHE A 55 1.57 2.37 0.84
CA PHE A 55 1.76 1.18 0.00
C PHE A 55 2.78 0.21 0.60
N GLY A 56 3.94 0.70 1.05
CA GLY A 56 4.96 -0.13 1.70
C GLY A 56 4.43 -0.83 2.97
N MET A 57 3.71 -0.09 3.82
CA MET A 57 3.05 -0.67 5.00
C MET A 57 2.02 -1.74 4.61
N THR A 58 1.21 -1.47 3.60
CA THR A 58 0.20 -2.41 3.08
C THR A 58 0.85 -3.70 2.57
N MET A 59 1.96 -3.61 1.84
CA MET A 59 2.70 -4.78 1.35
C MET A 59 3.26 -5.63 2.50
N SER A 60 3.77 -5.00 3.56
CA SER A 60 4.22 -5.71 4.76
C SER A 60 3.07 -6.45 5.47
N PHE A 61 1.90 -5.83 5.58
CA PHE A 61 0.73 -6.49 6.16
C PHE A 61 0.22 -7.64 5.30
N ARG A 62 0.18 -7.46 3.99
CA ARG A 62 -0.18 -8.53 3.04
C ARG A 62 0.77 -9.72 3.14
N GLY A 63 2.08 -9.46 3.23
CA GLY A 63 3.09 -10.49 3.44
C GLY A 63 2.87 -11.26 4.76
N THR A 64 2.57 -10.55 5.84
CA THR A 64 2.30 -11.15 7.15
C THR A 64 1.03 -12.01 7.13
N ILE A 65 -0.06 -11.52 6.55
CA ILE A 65 -1.34 -12.25 6.43
C ILE A 65 -1.18 -13.44 5.49
N GLY A 66 -0.42 -13.28 4.39
CA GLY A 66 -0.09 -14.34 3.45
C GLY A 66 0.72 -15.46 4.09
N GLY A 67 1.72 -15.12 4.92
CA GLY A 67 2.50 -16.09 5.70
C GLY A 67 1.65 -16.91 6.68
N CYS A 68 0.55 -16.36 7.19
CA CYS A 68 -0.43 -17.10 7.98
C CYS A 68 -1.39 -17.95 7.13
N GLY A 69 -1.28 -17.95 5.81
CA GLY A 69 -2.15 -18.69 4.91
C GLY A 69 -3.55 -18.08 4.75
N LYS A 70 -3.71 -16.80 5.10
CA LYS A 70 -5.01 -16.07 5.05
C LYS A 70 -5.07 -15.09 3.88
N GLN A 71 -4.51 -15.46 2.73
CA GLN A 71 -4.40 -14.62 1.52
C GLN A 71 -5.77 -14.12 1.04
N VAL A 72 -6.82 -14.94 1.15
CA VAL A 72 -8.20 -14.57 0.77
C VAL A 72 -8.71 -13.38 1.57
N VAL A 73 -8.37 -13.28 2.86
CA VAL A 73 -8.76 -12.14 3.70
C VAL A 73 -8.07 -10.87 3.21
N SER A 74 -6.77 -10.96 2.92
CA SER A 74 -6.01 -9.85 2.37
C SER A 74 -6.57 -9.36 1.04
N ALA A 75 -6.94 -10.28 0.14
CA ALA A 75 -7.55 -9.97 -1.14
C ALA A 75 -8.92 -9.28 -0.98
N LYS A 76 -9.81 -9.82 -0.13
CA LYS A 76 -11.13 -9.24 0.13
C LYS A 76 -11.04 -7.84 0.72
N LEU A 77 -10.18 -7.63 1.73
CA LEU A 77 -9.94 -6.30 2.31
C LEU A 77 -9.37 -5.33 1.27
N GLY A 78 -8.47 -5.79 0.42
CA GLY A 78 -7.94 -4.99 -0.67
C GLY A 78 -9.02 -4.56 -1.67
N LEU A 79 -9.80 -5.50 -2.17
CA LEU A 79 -10.91 -5.21 -3.09
C LEU A 79 -11.92 -4.24 -2.48
N PHE A 80 -12.35 -4.48 -1.24
CA PHE A 80 -13.25 -3.59 -0.53
C PHE A 80 -12.69 -2.17 -0.46
N THR A 81 -11.46 -2.02 -0.02
CA THR A 81 -10.85 -0.71 0.18
C THR A 81 -10.66 0.05 -1.13
N TRP A 82 -10.21 -0.62 -2.19
CA TRP A 82 -9.97 0.03 -3.47
C TRP A 82 -11.26 0.37 -4.21
N TYR A 83 -12.21 -0.55 -4.29
CA TYR A 83 -13.44 -0.35 -5.09
C TYR A 83 -14.54 0.39 -4.35
N ILE A 84 -14.62 0.27 -3.02
CA ILE A 84 -15.71 0.89 -2.25
C ILE A 84 -15.27 2.20 -1.59
N VAL A 85 -13.98 2.36 -1.29
CA VAL A 85 -13.47 3.58 -0.64
C VAL A 85 -12.60 4.39 -1.59
N GLY A 86 -11.51 3.84 -2.07
CA GLY A 86 -10.50 4.59 -2.83
C GLY A 86 -11.03 5.16 -4.14
N LEU A 87 -11.65 4.33 -4.96
CA LEU A 87 -12.11 4.71 -6.28
C LEU A 87 -13.32 5.65 -6.25
N PRO A 88 -14.38 5.43 -5.42
CA PRO A 88 -15.47 6.39 -5.30
C PRO A 88 -15.05 7.74 -4.72
N LEU A 89 -14.17 7.75 -3.72
CA LEU A 89 -13.63 9.01 -3.18
C LEU A 89 -12.77 9.75 -4.20
N GLY A 90 -11.93 9.02 -4.95
CA GLY A 90 -11.15 9.62 -6.02
C GLY A 90 -12.02 10.23 -7.11
N ALA A 91 -13.08 9.54 -7.52
CA ALA A 91 -14.04 10.05 -8.49
C ALA A 91 -14.79 11.28 -7.94
N LEU A 92 -15.21 11.27 -6.68
CA LEU A 92 -15.86 12.39 -6.02
C LEU A 92 -14.94 13.62 -5.98
N PHE A 93 -13.69 13.46 -5.59
CA PHE A 93 -12.71 14.57 -5.55
C PHE A 93 -12.37 15.09 -6.95
N CYS A 94 -12.28 14.18 -7.93
CA CYS A 94 -11.97 14.55 -9.31
C CYS A 94 -13.12 15.30 -9.99
N PHE A 95 -14.34 14.75 -9.94
CA PHE A 95 -15.46 15.21 -10.75
C PHE A 95 -16.40 16.17 -10.00
N VAL A 96 -16.65 15.96 -8.71
CA VAL A 96 -17.59 16.78 -7.95
C VAL A 96 -16.88 18.01 -7.38
N TRP A 97 -15.69 17.85 -6.85
CA TRP A 97 -14.92 18.98 -6.28
C TRP A 97 -13.97 19.63 -7.29
N GLY A 98 -13.86 19.08 -8.50
CA GLY A 98 -13.12 19.72 -9.59
C GLY A 98 -11.60 19.71 -9.43
N PHE A 99 -11.05 18.86 -8.54
CA PHE A 99 -9.59 18.77 -8.33
C PHE A 99 -8.86 18.01 -9.46
N GLY A 100 -9.59 17.56 -10.49
CA GLY A 100 -8.99 16.87 -11.62
C GLY A 100 -8.14 15.67 -11.23
N LEU A 101 -6.97 15.56 -11.84
CA LEU A 101 -6.04 14.43 -11.59
C LEU A 101 -5.57 14.35 -10.13
N GLN A 102 -5.34 15.49 -9.47
CA GLN A 102 -4.95 15.53 -8.06
C GLN A 102 -6.05 14.95 -7.15
N GLY A 103 -7.32 15.18 -7.47
CA GLY A 103 -8.46 14.60 -6.75
C GLY A 103 -8.47 13.09 -6.82
N LEU A 104 -8.20 12.52 -8.00
CA LEU A 104 -8.12 11.07 -8.20
C LEU A 104 -7.02 10.46 -7.31
N TRP A 105 -5.82 11.04 -7.33
CA TRP A 105 -4.71 10.58 -6.49
C TRP A 105 -4.98 10.74 -5.00
N SER A 106 -5.64 11.82 -4.59
CA SER A 106 -6.05 12.01 -3.19
C SER A 106 -6.98 10.91 -2.69
N GLY A 107 -7.92 10.46 -3.52
CA GLY A 107 -8.78 9.32 -3.21
C GLY A 107 -7.99 8.01 -3.02
N LEU A 108 -6.97 7.78 -3.85
CA LEU A 108 -6.09 6.62 -3.71
C LEU A 108 -5.26 6.68 -2.42
N VAL A 109 -4.76 7.87 -2.05
CA VAL A 109 -4.05 8.08 -0.77
C VAL A 109 -4.96 7.75 0.41
N VAL A 110 -6.16 8.33 0.46
CA VAL A 110 -7.14 8.07 1.53
C VAL A 110 -7.51 6.58 1.59
N GLY A 111 -7.77 5.95 0.44
CA GLY A 111 -8.05 4.52 0.35
C GLY A 111 -6.93 3.66 0.93
N SER A 112 -5.67 4.02 0.63
CA SER A 112 -4.49 3.29 1.12
C SER A 112 -4.33 3.39 2.64
N TRP A 113 -4.51 4.57 3.22
CA TRP A 113 -4.47 4.77 4.67
C TRP A 113 -5.63 4.06 5.37
N PHE A 114 -6.83 4.10 4.78
CA PHE A 114 -7.97 3.33 5.29
C PHE A 114 -7.68 1.81 5.25
N GLN A 115 -7.02 1.32 4.22
CA GLN A 115 -6.61 -0.09 4.13
C GLN A 115 -5.65 -0.48 5.25
N ILE A 116 -4.70 0.38 5.61
CA ILE A 116 -3.80 0.16 6.74
C ILE A 116 -4.60 0.02 8.04
N CYS A 117 -5.57 0.89 8.28
CA CYS A 117 -6.45 0.82 9.45
C CYS A 117 -7.20 -0.52 9.49
N CYS A 118 -7.77 -0.97 8.36
CA CYS A 118 -8.45 -2.25 8.25
C CYS A 118 -7.52 -3.43 8.54
N PHE A 119 -6.31 -3.44 7.99
CA PHE A 119 -5.33 -4.48 8.26
C PHE A 119 -4.88 -4.48 9.72
N THR A 120 -4.59 -3.32 10.28
CA THR A 120 -4.17 -3.19 11.69
C THR A 120 -5.25 -3.70 12.63
N TYR A 121 -6.50 -3.30 12.40
CA TYR A 121 -7.65 -3.79 13.17
C TYR A 121 -7.80 -5.31 13.05
N TRP A 122 -7.70 -5.84 11.83
CA TRP A 122 -7.84 -7.27 11.60
C TRP A 122 -6.71 -8.09 12.24
N LEU A 123 -5.45 -7.64 12.10
CA LEU A 123 -4.30 -8.28 12.74
C LEU A 123 -4.37 -8.24 14.27
N GLY A 124 -4.85 -7.13 14.85
CA GLY A 124 -4.93 -6.96 16.30
C GLY A 124 -6.09 -7.72 16.95
N ARG A 125 -7.23 -7.84 16.25
CA ARG A 125 -8.46 -8.40 16.83
C ARG A 125 -8.78 -9.83 16.40
N ARG A 126 -8.38 -10.22 15.19
CA ARG A 126 -8.81 -11.49 14.57
C ARG A 126 -7.68 -12.51 14.42
N LEU A 127 -6.43 -12.11 14.61
CA LEU A 127 -5.30 -13.02 14.49
C LEU A 127 -4.87 -13.52 15.88
N ASP A 128 -5.05 -14.82 16.11
CA ASP A 128 -4.45 -15.52 17.27
C ASP A 128 -2.98 -15.86 16.95
N TRP A 129 -2.09 -14.98 17.37
CA TRP A 129 -0.65 -15.13 17.13
C TRP A 129 -0.06 -16.40 17.76
N ALA A 130 -0.59 -16.84 18.90
CA ALA A 130 -0.11 -18.05 19.58
C ALA A 130 -0.52 -19.30 18.80
N GLY A 131 -1.77 -19.35 18.35
CA GLY A 131 -2.28 -20.44 17.53
C GLY A 131 -1.61 -20.53 16.15
N GLU A 132 -1.38 -19.40 15.48
CA GLU A 132 -0.73 -19.37 14.17
C GLU A 132 0.77 -19.76 14.25
N SER A 133 1.48 -19.39 15.32
CA SER A 133 2.86 -19.82 15.52
C SER A 133 2.98 -21.34 15.70
N LYS A 134 2.04 -21.96 16.45
CA LYS A 134 1.97 -23.41 16.62
C LYS A 134 1.65 -24.12 15.28
N ARG A 135 0.71 -23.59 14.49
CA ARG A 135 0.36 -24.12 13.17
C ARG A 135 1.53 -24.02 12.19
N ALA A 136 2.26 -22.90 12.18
CA ALA A 136 3.44 -22.73 11.34
C ALA A 136 4.52 -23.74 11.69
N ARG A 137 4.77 -23.95 12.98
CA ARG A 137 5.73 -24.97 13.45
C ARG A 137 5.32 -26.38 13.06
N SER A 138 4.03 -26.73 13.18
CA SER A 138 3.54 -28.06 12.79
C SER A 138 3.62 -28.31 11.27
N ARG A 139 3.43 -27.28 10.44
CA ARG A 139 3.64 -27.38 8.98
C ARG A 139 5.11 -27.62 8.64
N ALA A 140 6.02 -26.88 9.28
CA ALA A 140 7.45 -27.05 9.08
C ALA A 140 7.95 -28.44 9.48
N LEU A 141 7.41 -29.01 10.56
CA LEU A 141 7.75 -30.38 10.98
C LEU A 141 7.22 -31.47 10.01
N LYS A 142 6.05 -31.24 9.39
CA LYS A 142 5.49 -32.16 8.39
C LYS A 142 6.21 -32.11 7.03
N GLN A 143 6.90 -31.01 6.74
CA GLN A 143 7.67 -30.84 5.50
C GLN A 143 9.13 -31.33 5.59
N LYS A 144 9.63 -31.72 6.78
CA LYS A 144 10.92 -32.35 6.87
C LYS A 144 10.87 -33.69 6.13
N PRO A 145 11.77 -33.93 5.13
CA PRO A 145 11.87 -35.21 4.50
C PRO A 145 12.14 -36.29 5.58
N LYS A 146 11.47 -37.42 5.52
CA LYS A 146 11.88 -38.61 6.28
C LYS A 146 13.20 -39.07 5.65
N GLU A 147 14.30 -38.74 6.32
CA GLU A 147 15.59 -39.41 6.08
C GLU A 147 15.47 -40.87 6.49
#